data_14ee7e7206451737a4be55d18cbef577
#
_entry.id   14ee7e7206451737a4be55d18cbef577
#
_cell.length_a   1.000
_cell.length_b   1.000
_cell.length_c   1.000
_cell.angle_alpha   90.00
_cell.angle_beta   90.00
_cell.angle_gamma   90.00
#
_symmetry.space_group_name_H-M   'P 1'
#
loop_
_entity.id
_entity.type
_entity.pdbx_description
1 polymer ?
#
loop_
_entity_poly.entity_id
_entity_poly.type
_entity_poly.pdbx_seq_one_letter_code
_entity_poly.pdbx_strand_id
1 'polypeptide(L)'
;PGSDIYGGLSNTWDYGPLGVELKNNIKKAWWQKFVTQSPYNVGIDAAILMNPKTWEASGHLGNFNDPMIDNKDSKIRYRADKLIEDYMQNEKGDENFIADGLSFDEMKKIIDDEGIVCPVSKTANWTDIRQFNLMFKTFQGVTEDSTNELFLRPETAQGIFVNYKNVQRSMRKKLPFGIGQIGKSFRNEITPGNFIFRTREFEQMELEFFCKPGEEIE
;
A
#
# COMPACT_ATOMS: atom_id res chain seq x y z
N PRO A 1 -4.94 8.08 -19.26
CA PRO A 1 -5.04 6.71 -18.75
C PRO A 1 -4.09 5.77 -19.50
N GLY A 2 -3.57 4.75 -18.80
CA GLY A 2 -2.81 3.70 -19.46
C GLY A 2 -3.67 2.89 -20.42
N SER A 3 -3.10 2.50 -21.60
CA SER A 3 -3.79 1.73 -22.63
C SER A 3 -5.03 2.42 -23.22
N ASP A 4 -4.98 3.73 -23.38
CA ASP A 4 -6.11 4.59 -23.78
C ASP A 4 -6.74 4.18 -25.11
N ILE A 5 -5.95 3.68 -26.09
CA ILE A 5 -6.45 3.19 -27.39
C ILE A 5 -7.45 2.03 -27.28
N TYR A 6 -7.49 1.34 -26.14
CA TYR A 6 -8.44 0.26 -25.82
C TYR A 6 -9.48 0.67 -24.79
N GLY A 7 -9.68 1.97 -24.55
CA GLY A 7 -10.61 2.50 -23.57
C GLY A 7 -10.01 2.75 -22.18
N GLY A 8 -8.70 2.53 -22.04
CA GLY A 8 -7.97 2.75 -20.81
C GLY A 8 -8.22 1.69 -19.73
N LEU A 9 -7.36 1.68 -18.70
CA LEU A 9 -7.57 0.95 -17.46
C LEU A 9 -7.79 1.97 -16.33
N SER A 10 -8.92 1.87 -15.64
CA SER A 10 -9.32 2.82 -14.60
C SER A 10 -8.24 3.00 -13.54
N ASN A 11 -7.91 4.26 -13.24
CA ASN A 11 -6.91 4.66 -12.24
C ASN A 11 -5.50 4.06 -12.47
N THR A 12 -5.17 3.80 -13.73
CA THR A 12 -3.83 3.44 -14.19
C THR A 12 -3.36 4.53 -15.15
N TRP A 13 -2.16 5.07 -14.93
CA TRP A 13 -1.68 6.25 -15.62
C TRP A 13 -0.31 6.00 -16.22
N ASP A 14 -0.13 6.42 -17.48
CA ASP A 14 1.17 6.52 -18.12
C ASP A 14 1.73 7.92 -17.92
N TYR A 15 3.03 8.01 -17.68
CA TYR A 15 3.74 9.28 -17.70
C TYR A 15 4.18 9.58 -19.13
N GLY A 16 3.61 10.60 -19.76
CA GLY A 16 4.04 11.09 -21.06
C GLY A 16 5.44 11.72 -21.03
N PRO A 17 5.96 12.19 -22.19
CA PRO A 17 7.35 12.66 -22.30
C PRO A 17 7.75 13.73 -21.27
N LEU A 18 6.92 14.74 -21.02
CA LEU A 18 7.20 15.77 -20.02
C LEU A 18 7.07 15.23 -18.58
N GLY A 19 6.09 14.36 -18.35
CA GLY A 19 5.88 13.76 -17.03
C GLY A 19 7.03 12.84 -16.62
N VAL A 20 7.57 12.05 -17.52
CA VAL A 20 8.72 11.17 -17.22
C VAL A 20 9.99 11.96 -16.95
N GLU A 21 10.24 13.07 -17.64
CA GLU A 21 11.38 13.95 -17.36
C GLU A 21 11.27 14.58 -15.97
N LEU A 22 10.09 15.11 -15.61
CA LEU A 22 9.86 15.65 -14.28
C LEU A 22 10.08 14.58 -13.20
N LYS A 23 9.51 13.40 -13.40
CA LYS A 23 9.66 12.25 -12.49
C LYS A 23 11.13 11.85 -12.32
N ASN A 24 11.90 11.76 -13.41
CA ASN A 24 13.32 11.42 -13.38
C ASN A 24 14.15 12.51 -12.66
N ASN A 25 13.83 13.77 -12.84
CA ASN A 25 14.49 14.87 -12.14
C ASN A 25 14.24 14.81 -10.63
N ILE A 26 13.00 14.50 -10.21
CA ILE A 26 12.66 14.34 -8.78
C ILE A 26 13.43 13.15 -8.20
N LYS A 27 13.43 11.98 -8.85
CA LYS A 27 14.19 10.80 -8.40
C LYS A 27 15.68 11.09 -8.29
N LYS A 28 16.25 11.76 -9.28
CA LYS A 28 17.66 12.13 -9.27
C LYS A 28 18.01 13.07 -8.11
N ALA A 29 17.18 14.09 -7.88
CA ALA A 29 17.38 15.04 -6.79
C ALA A 29 17.31 14.34 -5.42
N TRP A 30 16.29 13.48 -5.23
CA TRP A 30 16.13 12.70 -4.01
C TRP A 30 17.33 11.77 -3.76
N TRP A 31 17.73 10.99 -4.79
CA TRP A 31 18.86 10.08 -4.68
C TRP A 31 20.17 10.82 -4.37
N GLN A 32 20.41 11.92 -5.05
CA GLN A 32 21.58 12.75 -4.79
C GLN A 32 21.59 13.26 -3.34
N LYS A 33 20.46 13.79 -2.87
CA LYS A 33 20.35 14.36 -1.53
C LYS A 33 20.50 13.31 -0.43
N PHE A 34 19.76 12.20 -0.53
CA PHE A 34 19.62 11.26 0.57
C PHE A 34 20.57 10.07 0.48
N VAL A 35 21.07 9.71 -0.70
CA VAL A 35 21.97 8.57 -0.87
C VAL A 35 23.39 9.03 -1.19
N THR A 36 23.56 9.76 -2.29
CA THR A 36 24.92 10.07 -2.80
C THR A 36 25.69 11.06 -1.92
N GLN A 37 25.02 12.10 -1.41
CA GLN A 37 25.63 13.12 -0.57
C GLN A 37 25.79 12.71 0.90
N SER A 38 25.12 11.66 1.33
CA SER A 38 25.19 11.19 2.71
C SER A 38 26.39 10.25 2.90
N PRO A 39 27.27 10.45 3.87
CA PRO A 39 28.36 9.55 4.19
C PRO A 39 27.87 8.25 4.85
N TYR A 40 26.66 8.26 5.36
CA TYR A 40 26.06 7.13 6.09
C TYR A 40 25.27 6.20 5.18
N ASN A 41 24.66 6.73 4.13
CA ASN A 41 23.66 6.02 3.35
C ASN A 41 24.28 5.31 2.14
N VAL A 42 23.63 4.24 1.72
CA VAL A 42 23.93 3.48 0.51
C VAL A 42 22.64 3.14 -0.20
N GLY A 43 22.70 2.79 -1.48
CA GLY A 43 21.54 2.43 -2.26
C GLY A 43 21.45 0.95 -2.56
N ILE A 44 20.23 0.46 -2.75
CA ILE A 44 19.95 -0.87 -3.31
C ILE A 44 18.85 -0.77 -4.39
N ASP A 45 18.74 -1.82 -5.18
CA ASP A 45 17.60 -2.09 -6.04
C ASP A 45 17.17 -3.54 -5.83
N ALA A 46 16.25 -3.76 -4.90
CA ALA A 46 15.74 -5.09 -4.58
C ALA A 46 14.68 -5.53 -5.60
N ALA A 47 14.58 -6.82 -5.85
CA ALA A 47 13.60 -7.39 -6.74
C ALA A 47 12.15 -7.10 -6.26
N ILE A 48 11.23 -6.92 -7.22
CA ILE A 48 9.79 -6.79 -6.94
C ILE A 48 9.24 -8.11 -6.40
N LEU A 49 9.61 -9.22 -7.03
CA LEU A 49 9.22 -10.56 -6.62
C LEU A 49 10.17 -11.06 -5.55
N MET A 50 9.62 -11.39 -4.39
CA MET A 50 10.35 -11.90 -3.24
C MET A 50 9.74 -13.21 -2.75
N ASN A 51 10.48 -13.96 -1.95
CA ASN A 51 9.96 -15.16 -1.31
C ASN A 51 8.71 -14.80 -0.49
N PRO A 52 7.59 -15.52 -0.64
CA PRO A 52 6.34 -15.24 0.09
C PRO A 52 6.50 -15.16 1.61
N LYS A 53 7.46 -15.86 2.19
CA LYS A 53 7.81 -15.76 3.62
C LYS A 53 8.20 -14.36 4.07
N THR A 54 8.65 -13.51 3.16
CA THR A 54 8.91 -12.09 3.47
C THR A 54 7.64 -11.38 3.89
N TRP A 55 6.54 -11.66 3.20
CA TRP A 55 5.23 -11.04 3.45
C TRP A 55 4.50 -11.68 4.62
N GLU A 56 4.75 -12.95 4.88
CA GLU A 56 4.30 -13.62 6.10
C GLU A 56 4.99 -13.03 7.33
N ALA A 57 6.32 -12.94 7.32
CA ALA A 57 7.12 -12.41 8.42
C ALA A 57 6.85 -10.92 8.71
N SER A 58 6.53 -10.13 7.69
CA SER A 58 6.17 -8.71 7.84
C SER A 58 4.71 -8.48 8.20
N GLY A 59 3.89 -9.54 8.25
CA GLY A 59 2.46 -9.46 8.57
C GLY A 59 1.55 -9.02 7.42
N HIS A 60 2.08 -8.74 6.23
CA HIS A 60 1.27 -8.27 5.10
C HIS A 60 0.24 -9.30 4.63
N LEU A 61 0.51 -10.60 4.74
CA LEU A 61 -0.46 -11.62 4.35
C LEU A 61 -1.65 -11.69 5.30
N GLY A 62 -1.44 -11.39 6.58
CA GLY A 62 -2.49 -11.44 7.60
C GLY A 62 -3.21 -10.13 7.83
N ASN A 63 -2.50 -9.00 7.81
CA ASN A 63 -2.99 -7.72 8.33
C ASN A 63 -3.12 -6.61 7.29
N PHE A 64 -2.62 -6.80 6.07
CA PHE A 64 -2.73 -5.79 5.02
C PHE A 64 -4.05 -5.93 4.26
N ASN A 65 -5.15 -5.65 4.98
CA ASN A 65 -6.50 -5.92 4.52
C ASN A 65 -7.42 -4.74 4.78
N ASP A 66 -8.34 -4.51 3.84
CA ASP A 66 -9.45 -3.58 4.01
C ASP A 66 -10.73 -4.35 4.39
N PRO A 67 -11.53 -3.85 5.36
CA PRO A 67 -12.86 -4.37 5.66
C PRO A 67 -13.83 -3.90 4.57
N MET A 68 -14.31 -4.82 3.73
CA MET A 68 -15.17 -4.50 2.60
C MET A 68 -16.61 -4.96 2.83
N ILE A 69 -17.55 -4.09 2.49
CA ILE A 69 -18.99 -4.33 2.53
C ILE A 69 -19.64 -3.93 1.20
N ASP A 70 -20.55 -4.76 0.69
CA ASP A 70 -21.25 -4.50 -0.55
C ASP A 70 -22.71 -4.11 -0.26
N ASN A 71 -23.22 -3.07 -0.92
CA ASN A 71 -24.65 -2.80 -0.92
C ASN A 71 -25.33 -3.65 -2.01
N LYS A 72 -26.31 -4.46 -1.61
CA LYS A 72 -26.96 -5.43 -2.50
C LYS A 72 -27.83 -4.78 -3.59
N ASP A 73 -28.31 -3.56 -3.34
CA ASP A 73 -29.18 -2.86 -4.28
C ASP A 73 -28.38 -2.08 -5.33
N SER A 74 -27.41 -1.29 -4.90
CA SER A 74 -26.55 -0.50 -5.80
C SER A 74 -25.44 -1.33 -6.46
N LYS A 75 -25.13 -2.51 -5.93
CA LYS A 75 -23.97 -3.34 -6.32
C LYS A 75 -22.61 -2.66 -6.14
N ILE A 76 -22.57 -1.58 -5.34
CA ILE A 76 -21.36 -0.82 -5.07
C ILE A 76 -20.71 -1.35 -3.80
N ARG A 77 -19.39 -1.42 -3.86
CA ARG A 77 -18.53 -1.84 -2.75
C ARG A 77 -17.96 -0.64 -2.02
N TYR A 78 -17.93 -0.72 -0.70
CA TYR A 78 -17.39 0.30 0.19
C TYR A 78 -16.41 -0.30 1.19
N ARG A 79 -15.50 0.52 1.69
CA ARG A 79 -14.76 0.20 2.92
C ARG A 79 -15.69 0.45 4.10
N ALA A 80 -15.89 -0.57 4.92
CA ALA A 80 -16.80 -0.49 6.06
C ALA A 80 -16.33 0.52 7.11
N ASP A 81 -15.02 0.56 7.40
CA ASP A 81 -14.39 1.53 8.30
C ASP A 81 -14.66 2.98 7.84
N LYS A 82 -14.42 3.28 6.57
CA LYS A 82 -14.66 4.63 6.02
C LYS A 82 -16.14 5.00 5.97
N LEU A 83 -17.01 4.05 5.65
CA LEU A 83 -18.44 4.27 5.67
C LEU A 83 -18.96 4.67 7.07
N ILE A 84 -18.40 4.04 8.12
CA ILE A 84 -18.73 4.36 9.50
C ILE A 84 -18.14 5.71 9.90
N GLU A 85 -16.86 5.96 9.60
CA GLU A 85 -16.19 7.24 9.89
C GLU A 85 -16.92 8.41 9.25
N ASP A 86 -17.24 8.30 7.96
CA ASP A 86 -17.98 9.33 7.22
C ASP A 86 -19.36 9.63 7.84
N TYR A 87 -20.06 8.59 8.29
CA TYR A 87 -21.34 8.73 8.98
C TYR A 87 -21.19 9.41 10.35
N MET A 88 -20.27 8.95 11.17
CA MET A 88 -20.03 9.50 12.50
C MET A 88 -19.60 10.97 12.44
N GLN A 89 -18.77 11.33 11.48
CA GLN A 89 -18.31 12.71 11.30
C GLN A 89 -19.43 13.62 10.77
N ASN A 90 -20.15 13.20 9.73
CA ASN A 90 -21.10 14.07 9.04
C ASN A 90 -22.48 14.11 9.70
N GLU A 91 -22.97 12.98 10.25
CA GLU A 91 -24.33 12.88 10.80
C GLU A 91 -24.38 12.95 12.32
N LYS A 92 -23.32 12.48 13.01
CA LYS A 92 -23.25 12.52 14.49
C LYS A 92 -22.38 13.67 15.01
N GLY A 93 -21.57 14.29 14.16
CA GLY A 93 -20.67 15.40 14.54
C GLY A 93 -19.45 14.95 15.36
N ASP A 94 -19.11 13.68 15.35
CA ASP A 94 -17.90 13.15 16.01
C ASP A 94 -16.71 13.17 15.04
N GLU A 95 -16.07 14.32 14.93
CA GLU A 95 -14.94 14.55 14.02
C GLU A 95 -13.70 13.68 14.33
N ASN A 96 -13.61 13.12 15.54
CA ASN A 96 -12.47 12.34 15.99
C ASN A 96 -12.74 10.83 15.98
N PHE A 97 -13.90 10.39 15.53
CA PHE A 97 -14.20 8.96 15.47
C PHE A 97 -13.29 8.26 14.46
N ILE A 98 -12.66 7.20 14.91
CA ILE A 98 -11.78 6.33 14.12
C ILE A 98 -12.28 4.89 14.26
N ALA A 99 -12.58 4.27 13.14
CA ALA A 99 -13.01 2.88 13.08
C ALA A 99 -11.84 1.88 13.06
N ASP A 100 -10.61 2.37 13.01
CA ASP A 100 -9.41 1.53 13.03
C ASP A 100 -9.30 0.75 14.34
N GLY A 101 -9.07 -0.55 14.23
CA GLY A 101 -9.02 -1.46 15.38
C GLY A 101 -10.35 -2.11 15.78
N LEU A 102 -11.47 -1.72 15.19
CA LEU A 102 -12.75 -2.42 15.40
C LEU A 102 -12.75 -3.76 14.65
N SER A 103 -13.33 -4.78 15.29
CA SER A 103 -13.61 -6.06 14.62
C SER A 103 -14.70 -5.93 13.57
N PHE A 104 -14.78 -6.87 12.63
CA PHE A 104 -15.81 -6.87 11.60
C PHE A 104 -17.23 -6.96 12.17
N ASP A 105 -17.40 -7.71 13.28
CA ASP A 105 -18.69 -7.83 13.96
C ASP A 105 -19.10 -6.51 14.63
N GLU A 106 -18.15 -5.80 15.23
CA GLU A 106 -18.40 -4.46 15.81
C GLU A 106 -18.73 -3.45 14.73
N MET A 107 -17.99 -3.42 13.62
CA MET A 107 -18.28 -2.56 12.47
C MET A 107 -19.67 -2.85 11.89
N LYS A 108 -20.00 -4.15 11.71
CA LYS A 108 -21.32 -4.55 11.19
C LYS A 108 -22.44 -4.14 12.13
N LYS A 109 -22.23 -4.30 13.41
CA LYS A 109 -23.18 -3.87 14.45
C LYS A 109 -23.43 -2.36 14.41
N ILE A 110 -22.37 -1.56 14.29
CA ILE A 110 -22.51 -0.09 14.16
C ILE A 110 -23.32 0.27 12.92
N ILE A 111 -23.02 -0.36 11.77
CA ILE A 111 -23.74 -0.11 10.53
C ILE A 111 -25.24 -0.42 10.67
N ASP A 112 -25.58 -1.52 11.32
CA ASP A 112 -26.96 -1.96 11.51
C ASP A 112 -27.69 -1.13 12.59
N ASP A 113 -27.07 -0.89 13.75
CA ASP A 113 -27.66 -0.15 14.87
C ASP A 113 -27.90 1.32 14.53
N GLU A 114 -26.98 1.95 13.82
CA GLU A 114 -27.09 3.33 13.36
C GLU A 114 -27.90 3.49 12.06
N GLY A 115 -28.27 2.37 11.42
CA GLY A 115 -29.04 2.38 10.18
C GLY A 115 -28.31 3.06 9.02
N ILE A 116 -27.00 2.88 8.93
CA ILE A 116 -26.18 3.54 7.91
C ILE A 116 -26.60 3.08 6.52
N VAL A 117 -27.00 4.03 5.69
CA VAL A 117 -27.47 3.76 4.32
C VAL A 117 -26.38 3.98 3.28
N CYS A 118 -26.50 3.26 2.18
CA CYS A 118 -25.64 3.46 1.01
C CYS A 118 -25.80 4.89 0.45
N PRO A 119 -24.71 5.64 0.22
CA PRO A 119 -24.77 6.99 -0.33
C PRO A 119 -25.49 7.09 -1.68
N VAL A 120 -25.49 6.01 -2.47
CA VAL A 120 -26.07 5.98 -3.82
C VAL A 120 -27.51 5.46 -3.81
N SER A 121 -27.75 4.24 -3.32
CA SER A 121 -29.09 3.62 -3.32
C SER A 121 -29.99 4.12 -2.20
N LYS A 122 -29.45 4.77 -1.17
CA LYS A 122 -30.17 5.21 0.03
C LYS A 122 -30.83 4.05 0.81
N THR A 123 -30.32 2.83 0.65
CA THR A 123 -30.79 1.61 1.33
C THR A 123 -29.74 1.08 2.28
N ALA A 124 -30.16 0.42 3.36
CA ALA A 124 -29.30 -0.27 4.33
C ALA A 124 -29.14 -1.78 4.00
N ASN A 125 -29.36 -2.18 2.76
CA ASN A 125 -29.29 -3.58 2.35
C ASN A 125 -27.84 -4.02 2.11
N TRP A 126 -27.12 -4.27 3.20
CA TRP A 126 -25.70 -4.60 3.19
C TRP A 126 -25.42 -6.11 3.24
N THR A 127 -24.27 -6.54 2.71
CA THR A 127 -23.69 -7.87 2.94
C THR A 127 -23.01 -7.92 4.31
N ASP A 128 -22.49 -9.09 4.66
CA ASP A 128 -21.48 -9.17 5.73
C ASP A 128 -20.19 -8.51 5.28
N ILE A 129 -19.40 -8.06 6.28
CA ILE A 129 -18.07 -7.49 6.03
C ILE A 129 -17.10 -8.62 5.70
N ARG A 130 -16.32 -8.41 4.64
CA ARG A 130 -15.31 -9.37 4.18
C ARG A 130 -13.94 -8.73 4.18
N GLN A 131 -12.95 -9.50 4.56
CA GLN A 131 -11.56 -9.11 4.45
C GLN A 131 -11.10 -9.11 3.01
N PHE A 132 -10.47 -8.04 2.58
CA PHE A 132 -9.87 -7.92 1.25
C PHE A 132 -8.39 -7.60 1.37
N ASN A 133 -7.53 -8.55 1.00
CA ASN A 133 -6.09 -8.34 1.02
C ASN A 133 -5.66 -7.44 -0.15
N LEU A 134 -4.90 -6.40 0.17
CA LEU A 134 -4.43 -5.40 -0.80
C LEU A 134 -3.21 -5.84 -1.62
N MET A 135 -2.66 -7.02 -1.36
CA MET A 135 -1.55 -7.53 -2.16
C MET A 135 -2.03 -8.10 -3.49
N PHE A 136 -1.40 -7.66 -4.58
CA PHE A 136 -1.58 -8.33 -5.86
C PHE A 136 -0.92 -9.70 -5.83
N LYS A 137 -1.68 -10.72 -6.23
CA LYS A 137 -1.22 -12.08 -6.43
C LYS A 137 -0.76 -12.31 -7.86
N THR A 138 0.24 -13.14 -8.02
CA THR A 138 0.70 -13.69 -9.30
C THR A 138 1.22 -15.11 -9.09
N PHE A 139 1.62 -15.79 -10.15
CA PHE A 139 2.13 -17.15 -10.06
C PHE A 139 3.46 -17.26 -10.79
N GLN A 140 4.35 -18.10 -10.28
CA GLN A 140 5.61 -18.43 -10.92
C GLN A 140 5.52 -19.84 -11.51
N GLY A 141 5.93 -20.00 -12.78
CA GLY A 141 5.88 -21.30 -13.44
C GLY A 141 4.64 -21.49 -14.31
N VAL A 142 4.31 -22.74 -14.58
CA VAL A 142 3.30 -23.14 -15.59
C VAL A 142 1.91 -23.34 -14.98
N THR A 143 1.85 -23.62 -13.68
CA THR A 143 0.60 -23.94 -12.96
C THR A 143 0.24 -22.82 -11.98
N GLU A 144 -1.04 -22.49 -11.95
CA GLU A 144 -1.62 -21.54 -11.00
C GLU A 144 -2.14 -22.31 -9.76
N ASP A 145 -1.19 -22.73 -8.94
CA ASP A 145 -1.50 -23.43 -7.68
C ASP A 145 -0.87 -22.68 -6.48
N SER A 146 -1.30 -23.03 -5.28
CA SER A 146 -0.87 -22.37 -4.05
C SER A 146 0.63 -22.48 -3.76
N THR A 147 1.32 -23.47 -4.36
CA THR A 147 2.76 -23.65 -4.17
C THR A 147 3.58 -22.69 -5.02
N ASN A 148 2.98 -22.17 -6.08
CA ASN A 148 3.57 -21.25 -7.03
C ASN A 148 3.09 -19.81 -6.86
N GLU A 149 2.26 -19.53 -5.84
CA GLU A 149 1.72 -18.21 -5.56
C GLU A 149 2.84 -17.25 -5.12
N LEU A 150 2.87 -16.09 -5.77
CA LEU A 150 3.74 -14.96 -5.44
C LEU A 150 2.91 -13.69 -5.26
N PHE A 151 3.56 -12.70 -4.68
CA PHE A 151 2.95 -11.38 -4.47
C PHE A 151 3.82 -10.28 -5.07
N LEU A 152 3.18 -9.29 -5.69
CA LEU A 152 3.84 -8.05 -6.04
C LEU A 152 4.04 -7.23 -4.76
N ARG A 153 5.23 -6.71 -4.54
CA ARG A 153 5.53 -5.95 -3.32
C ARG A 153 4.60 -4.75 -3.15
N PRO A 154 3.98 -4.55 -1.98
CA PRO A 154 3.13 -3.39 -1.69
C PRO A 154 3.93 -2.16 -1.25
N GLU A 155 5.21 -2.35 -0.91
CA GLU A 155 6.16 -1.31 -0.51
C GLU A 155 7.60 -1.77 -0.71
N THR A 156 8.54 -0.85 -0.67
CA THR A 156 9.96 -1.11 -0.90
C THR A 156 10.74 -1.44 0.38
N ALA A 157 10.17 -1.19 1.56
CA ALA A 157 10.84 -1.37 2.86
C ALA A 157 11.35 -2.79 3.09
N GLN A 158 10.55 -3.82 2.80
CA GLN A 158 10.98 -5.22 3.04
C GLN A 158 12.19 -5.62 2.21
N GLY A 159 12.31 -5.05 0.99
CA GLY A 159 13.52 -5.23 0.18
C GLY A 159 14.78 -4.70 0.87
N ILE A 160 14.64 -3.61 1.63
CA ILE A 160 15.72 -3.05 2.45
C ILE A 160 16.01 -3.97 3.64
N PHE A 161 14.99 -4.38 4.39
CA PHE A 161 15.16 -5.18 5.60
C PHE A 161 15.78 -6.55 5.31
N VAL A 162 15.30 -7.27 4.29
CA VAL A 162 15.85 -8.60 3.95
C VAL A 162 17.29 -8.52 3.44
N ASN A 163 17.69 -7.40 2.88
CA ASN A 163 19.04 -7.16 2.39
C ASN A 163 19.98 -6.48 3.40
N TYR A 164 19.50 -6.12 4.59
CA TYR A 164 20.30 -5.41 5.60
C TYR A 164 21.68 -6.02 5.84
N LYS A 165 21.73 -7.32 6.16
CA LYS A 165 22.99 -8.02 6.43
C LYS A 165 23.89 -8.12 5.20
N ASN A 166 23.31 -8.27 4.01
CA ASN A 166 24.06 -8.32 2.76
C ASN A 166 24.74 -6.98 2.48
N VAL A 167 23.99 -5.88 2.64
CA VAL A 167 24.49 -4.51 2.48
C VAL A 167 25.54 -4.20 3.52
N GLN A 168 25.27 -4.50 4.80
CA GLN A 168 26.23 -4.29 5.88
C GLN A 168 27.57 -4.97 5.59
N ARG A 169 27.54 -6.21 5.13
CA ARG A 169 28.72 -7.00 4.82
C ARG A 169 29.46 -6.49 3.59
N SER A 170 28.76 -6.31 2.49
CA SER A 170 29.37 -5.92 1.20
C SER A 170 29.94 -4.51 1.24
N MET A 171 29.28 -3.59 1.94
CA MET A 171 29.70 -2.19 2.08
C MET A 171 30.54 -1.94 3.35
N ARG A 172 30.77 -2.98 4.17
CA ARG A 172 31.51 -2.90 5.46
C ARG A 172 30.96 -1.81 6.38
N LYS A 173 29.64 -1.58 6.36
CA LYS A 173 28.97 -0.54 7.16
C LYS A 173 28.89 -0.94 8.63
N LYS A 174 29.01 0.07 9.49
CA LYS A 174 28.72 -0.01 10.93
C LYS A 174 27.54 0.90 11.22
N LEU A 175 26.78 0.60 12.25
CA LEU A 175 25.71 1.48 12.73
C LEU A 175 26.31 2.81 13.22
N PRO A 176 25.65 3.95 12.97
CA PRO A 176 24.41 4.06 12.20
C PRO A 176 24.65 4.12 10.68
N PHE A 177 23.71 3.61 9.87
CA PHE A 177 23.73 3.79 8.42
C PHE A 177 22.35 3.62 7.83
N GLY A 178 22.10 4.21 6.65
CA GLY A 178 20.85 4.10 5.94
C GLY A 178 20.97 3.33 4.63
N ILE A 179 19.85 2.76 4.21
CA ILE A 179 19.72 2.09 2.91
C ILE A 179 18.53 2.72 2.17
N GLY A 180 18.81 3.32 1.01
CA GLY A 180 17.81 3.92 0.15
C GLY A 180 17.47 3.08 -1.06
N GLN A 181 16.23 3.14 -1.49
CA GLN A 181 15.72 2.49 -2.68
C GLN A 181 14.69 3.36 -3.40
N ILE A 182 14.71 3.31 -4.71
CA ILE A 182 13.62 3.82 -5.56
C ILE A 182 13.08 2.64 -6.35
N GLY A 183 11.75 2.44 -6.30
CA GLY A 183 11.17 1.32 -7.03
C GLY A 183 9.66 1.30 -7.07
N LYS A 184 9.14 0.50 -7.99
CA LYS A 184 7.70 0.25 -8.15
C LYS A 184 7.15 -0.57 -6.99
N SER A 185 5.93 -0.21 -6.61
CA SER A 185 5.11 -0.91 -5.62
C SER A 185 3.67 -1.01 -6.11
N PHE A 186 2.93 -1.97 -5.55
CA PHE A 186 1.62 -2.35 -6.07
C PHE A 186 0.65 -2.60 -4.91
N ARG A 187 -0.49 -1.93 -4.93
CA ARG A 187 -1.56 -2.15 -3.97
C ARG A 187 -2.88 -2.32 -4.69
N ASN A 188 -3.57 -3.40 -4.48
CA ASN A 188 -4.85 -3.68 -5.12
C ASN A 188 -5.96 -2.82 -4.50
N GLU A 189 -5.81 -1.50 -4.63
CA GLU A 189 -6.73 -0.49 -4.09
C GLU A 189 -8.15 -0.72 -4.59
N ILE A 190 -9.11 -0.73 -3.67
CA ILE A 190 -10.52 -0.90 -3.99
C ILE A 190 -11.13 0.40 -4.50
N THR A 191 -10.74 1.52 -3.88
CA THR A 191 -11.21 2.86 -4.23
C THR A 191 -10.05 3.76 -4.66
N PRO A 192 -9.34 3.42 -5.75
CA PRO A 192 -8.31 4.30 -6.28
C PRO A 192 -8.92 5.61 -6.75
N GLY A 193 -8.17 6.71 -6.69
CA GLY A 193 -8.71 8.01 -7.07
C GLY A 193 -7.71 9.15 -6.95
N ASN A 194 -8.21 10.37 -7.09
CA ASN A 194 -7.42 11.60 -7.03
C ASN A 194 -6.23 11.58 -7.99
N PHE A 195 -6.47 11.21 -9.25
CA PHE A 195 -5.46 11.13 -10.30
C PHE A 195 -4.31 10.19 -9.88
N ILE A 196 -3.08 10.67 -9.78
CA ILE A 196 -1.90 9.86 -9.43
C ILE A 196 -1.70 9.67 -7.92
N PHE A 197 -2.54 10.27 -7.07
CA PHE A 197 -2.34 10.21 -5.60
C PHE A 197 -2.72 8.86 -4.98
N ARG A 198 -3.69 8.14 -5.58
CA ARG A 198 -4.04 6.79 -5.15
C ARG A 198 -4.26 5.90 -6.35
N THR A 199 -3.20 5.21 -6.76
CA THR A 199 -3.17 4.29 -7.89
C THR A 199 -2.77 2.89 -7.44
N ARG A 200 -3.05 1.89 -8.27
CA ARG A 200 -2.69 0.49 -7.97
C ARG A 200 -1.23 0.17 -8.24
N GLU A 201 -0.61 0.91 -9.15
CA GLU A 201 0.81 0.85 -9.47
C GLU A 201 1.43 2.23 -9.25
N PHE A 202 2.45 2.32 -8.42
CA PHE A 202 3.11 3.58 -8.08
C PHE A 202 4.60 3.36 -7.86
N GLU A 203 5.35 4.42 -7.64
CA GLU A 203 6.78 4.37 -7.37
C GLU A 203 7.06 5.06 -6.04
N GLN A 204 7.89 4.42 -5.22
CA GLN A 204 8.32 4.94 -3.92
C GLN A 204 9.80 5.29 -3.97
N MET A 205 10.15 6.31 -3.19
CA MET A 205 11.52 6.64 -2.82
C MET A 205 11.59 6.50 -1.30
N GLU A 206 12.31 5.51 -0.81
CA GLU A 206 12.31 5.11 0.59
C GLU A 206 13.73 5.01 1.12
N LEU A 207 13.94 5.44 2.36
CA LEU A 207 15.21 5.38 3.08
C LEU A 207 14.95 4.86 4.49
N GLU A 208 15.50 3.71 4.80
CA GLU A 208 15.50 3.16 6.14
C GLU A 208 16.84 3.42 6.82
N PHE A 209 16.80 4.10 7.98
CA PHE A 209 17.99 4.45 8.72
C PHE A 209 18.08 3.61 10.00
N PHE A 210 19.19 2.91 10.14
CA PHE A 210 19.44 1.96 11.22
C PHE A 210 20.40 2.53 12.24
N CYS A 211 19.99 2.59 13.51
CA CYS A 211 20.80 2.98 14.64
C CYS A 211 20.69 1.93 15.76
N LYS A 212 21.54 2.00 16.75
CA LYS A 212 21.36 1.19 17.95
C LYS A 212 20.25 1.77 18.82
N PRO A 213 19.48 0.91 19.53
CA PRO A 213 18.52 1.41 20.51
C PRO A 213 19.20 2.33 21.54
N GLY A 214 18.60 3.50 21.78
CA GLY A 214 19.13 4.51 22.69
C GLY A 214 20.23 5.43 22.10
N GLU A 215 20.63 5.22 20.84
CA GLU A 215 21.51 6.12 20.08
C GLU A 215 20.67 6.87 19.02
N GLU A 216 19.55 7.45 19.44
CA GLU A 216 18.68 8.26 18.60
C GLU A 216 19.44 9.53 18.25
N ILE A 217 19.57 9.80 16.95
CA ILE A 217 20.20 11.03 16.45
C ILE A 217 19.12 12.10 16.45
N GLU A 218 19.29 13.12 17.26
CA GLU A 218 18.50 14.35 17.24
C GLU A 218 18.74 15.16 15.95
#